data_9b39ddd44b0fa79c882272138a87e024
#
_entry.id   9b39ddd44b0fa79c882272138a87e024
#
_cell.length_a   1.000
_cell.length_b   1.000
_cell.length_c   1.000
_cell.angle_alpha   90.00
_cell.angle_beta   90.00
_cell.angle_gamma   90.00
#
_symmetry.space_group_name_H-M   'P 1'
#
loop_
_entity.id
_entity.type
_entity.pdbx_description
1 polymer ?
#
loop_
_entity_poly.entity_id
_entity_poly.type
_entity_poly.pdbx_seq_one_letter_code
_entity_poly.pdbx_strand_id
1 'polypeptide(L)'
;MVSADMTVVLRPLLPPGSSIPRFFRWGGDSRLLRFARGARPRIRRRARATIADPDFSTPTGRSPRGVDLNAGDARPMPVPISQMWTVASYVVGQRLRGRRRYPLVLMLEPLFRCNLACAGCGKIQYPPHILKRDVSVEDCLKAVDECGAPMVSIPGGEPLLHPGIRELVAELVKRRKYIYLCTNAILLKEKLEAGWFEPSKYLSFSVHMDGQEEHHDFAVCREGTFEKAIAGIRLAVDRGFRVTTNTTLFDGADPNAVRGFFDEMMEVGVEGMMISPGYAYDKAPDQTGFLRRKSTNELFEMILSNRKKGWRFNQSPLFLEFLMGKRDFECTPWGNPTYNMFGWQKPCYLLQEGYVDSFQELMEETEWDRYGVASGNPKCQNCMVHCGYEPTAVDFTFSGVRGIWANIKAMLFNAYANPAAGKRLEEEKAKPHGPMEHLVQLGFAVDVKPDGTREVVRREKDEAAA
;
A
#
# COMPACT_ATOMS: atom_id res chain seq x y z
N MET A 1 13.11 4.58 -56.79
CA MET A 1 13.75 3.34 -57.34
C MET A 1 14.67 2.89 -56.20
N VAL A 2 14.41 1.85 -55.64
CA VAL A 2 14.21 0.47 -55.55
C VAL A 2 13.85 0.11 -54.09
N SER A 3 12.73 -0.53 -53.94
CA SER A 3 12.22 -1.22 -52.76
C SER A 3 13.08 -2.48 -52.48
N ALA A 4 13.27 -2.82 -51.21
CA ALA A 4 13.60 -4.18 -50.82
C ALA A 4 12.89 -4.52 -49.51
N ASP A 5 11.77 -5.22 -49.64
CA ASP A 5 11.11 -6.00 -48.60
C ASP A 5 12.04 -7.10 -48.06
N MET A 6 12.13 -7.22 -46.76
CA MET A 6 12.72 -8.38 -46.12
C MET A 6 11.77 -8.93 -45.05
N THR A 7 10.90 -9.83 -45.49
CA THR A 7 10.02 -10.64 -44.65
C THR A 7 10.86 -11.76 -44.00
N VAL A 8 11.09 -11.71 -42.70
CA VAL A 8 11.71 -12.83 -41.95
C VAL A 8 10.60 -13.71 -41.40
N VAL A 9 10.46 -14.90 -41.97
CA VAL A 9 9.56 -15.95 -41.48
C VAL A 9 10.34 -16.76 -40.41
N LEU A 10 9.96 -16.62 -39.16
CA LEU A 10 10.41 -17.51 -38.09
C LEU A 10 9.45 -18.71 -37.97
N ARG A 11 9.93 -19.88 -38.40
CA ARG A 11 9.30 -21.19 -38.10
C ARG A 11 9.72 -21.64 -36.69
N PRO A 12 8.80 -22.11 -35.83
CA PRO A 12 9.18 -22.82 -34.60
C PRO A 12 9.55 -24.28 -34.94
N LEU A 13 10.71 -24.73 -34.47
CA LEU A 13 11.15 -26.10 -34.48
C LEU A 13 10.50 -26.85 -33.30
N LEU A 14 9.64 -27.81 -33.59
CA LEU A 14 9.15 -28.81 -32.64
C LEU A 14 9.92 -30.15 -32.91
N PRO A 15 10.29 -30.88 -31.87
CA PRO A 15 10.90 -32.20 -32.02
C PRO A 15 9.84 -33.26 -32.36
N PRO A 16 10.19 -34.35 -33.10
CA PRO A 16 9.26 -35.37 -33.54
C PRO A 16 8.97 -36.37 -32.40
N GLY A 17 7.69 -36.64 -32.18
CA GLY A 17 7.23 -37.84 -31.48
C GLY A 17 6.45 -37.61 -30.19
N SER A 18 5.21 -37.16 -30.28
CA SER A 18 4.19 -37.48 -29.26
C SER A 18 2.79 -37.42 -29.87
N SER A 19 2.17 -38.57 -29.87
CA SER A 19 0.81 -38.88 -30.28
C SER A 19 -0.25 -38.24 -29.34
N ILE A 20 -1.23 -37.55 -29.95
CA ILE A 20 -2.41 -37.01 -29.29
C ILE A 20 -3.46 -38.12 -29.24
N PRO A 21 -4.09 -38.40 -28.10
CA PRO A 21 -5.34 -39.16 -28.08
C PRO A 21 -6.55 -38.23 -28.36
N ARG A 22 -7.35 -38.66 -29.33
CA ARG A 22 -8.67 -38.11 -29.68
C ARG A 22 -9.73 -38.57 -28.68
N PHE A 23 -10.82 -37.78 -28.65
CA PHE A 23 -12.19 -38.03 -28.21
C PHE A 23 -12.55 -37.66 -26.77
N PHE A 24 -13.49 -36.66 -26.63
CA PHE A 24 -14.92 -36.98 -26.47
C PHE A 24 -15.78 -35.79 -26.94
N ARG A 25 -16.70 -36.12 -27.85
CA ARG A 25 -17.77 -35.27 -28.36
C ARG A 25 -19.02 -35.61 -27.59
N TRP A 26 -19.67 -34.67 -26.94
CA TRP A 26 -20.99 -34.89 -26.36
C TRP A 26 -22.04 -34.13 -27.17
N GLY A 27 -22.98 -34.94 -27.70
CA GLY A 27 -24.14 -34.48 -28.43
C GLY A 27 -25.25 -34.05 -27.46
N GLY A 28 -26.06 -33.12 -27.93
CA GLY A 28 -27.22 -32.65 -27.22
C GLY A 28 -28.35 -33.66 -27.12
N ASP A 29 -29.15 -33.51 -26.10
CA ASP A 29 -30.57 -33.90 -26.15
C ASP A 29 -31.42 -32.96 -25.29
N SER A 30 -32.35 -32.32 -25.96
CA SER A 30 -33.36 -31.43 -25.40
C SER A 30 -34.59 -32.27 -25.04
N ARG A 31 -34.96 -32.37 -23.77
CA ARG A 31 -36.32 -32.72 -23.35
C ARG A 31 -36.83 -31.94 -22.18
N LEU A 32 -37.86 -31.19 -22.46
CA LEU A 32 -38.90 -30.62 -21.64
C LEU A 32 -39.24 -31.48 -20.39
N LEU A 33 -39.34 -30.87 -19.23
CA LEU A 33 -40.24 -31.25 -18.17
C LEU A 33 -40.83 -30.00 -17.49
N ARG A 34 -42.13 -29.77 -17.81
CA ARG A 34 -43.05 -28.96 -17.01
C ARG A 34 -43.47 -29.79 -15.79
N PHE A 35 -43.51 -29.20 -14.63
CA PHE A 35 -44.40 -29.48 -13.46
C PHE A 35 -43.99 -28.48 -12.37
N ALA A 36 -44.76 -27.87 -11.57
CA ALA A 36 -46.17 -27.74 -11.24
C ALA A 36 -46.24 -26.61 -10.21
N ARG A 37 -47.27 -25.77 -10.31
CA ARG A 37 -47.58 -24.75 -9.29
C ARG A 37 -48.05 -25.46 -8.00
N GLY A 38 -47.53 -25.07 -6.83
CA GLY A 38 -48.01 -25.57 -5.54
C GLY A 38 -47.67 -24.66 -4.38
N ALA A 39 -48.69 -23.95 -3.89
CA ALA A 39 -48.99 -23.57 -2.51
C ALA A 39 -47.99 -22.77 -1.68
N ARG A 40 -48.36 -21.51 -1.42
CA ARG A 40 -47.83 -20.68 -0.32
C ARG A 40 -48.38 -21.14 1.03
N PRO A 41 -47.62 -21.31 2.09
CA PRO A 41 -48.12 -21.41 3.45
C PRO A 41 -48.35 -20.01 4.05
N ARG A 42 -49.56 -19.78 4.55
CA ARG A 42 -49.95 -18.63 5.36
C ARG A 42 -49.28 -18.72 6.74
N ILE A 43 -48.48 -17.73 7.10
CA ILE A 43 -47.98 -17.55 8.48
C ILE A 43 -49.02 -16.75 9.25
N ARG A 44 -49.60 -17.40 10.26
CA ARG A 44 -50.51 -16.85 11.27
C ARG A 44 -49.75 -15.84 12.15
N ARG A 45 -50.29 -14.62 12.27
CA ARG A 45 -49.96 -13.67 13.33
C ARG A 45 -50.34 -14.29 14.68
N ARG A 46 -49.40 -14.42 15.60
CA ARG A 46 -49.65 -14.64 17.03
C ARG A 46 -49.44 -13.35 17.81
N ALA A 47 -50.31 -13.17 18.77
CA ALA A 47 -50.55 -12.01 19.58
C ALA A 47 -49.37 -11.55 20.45
N ARG A 48 -49.36 -10.23 20.71
CA ARG A 48 -48.56 -9.57 21.72
C ARG A 48 -48.85 -10.18 23.10
N ALA A 49 -47.80 -10.54 23.82
CA ALA A 49 -47.80 -10.62 25.26
C ALA A 49 -46.95 -9.50 25.81
N THR A 50 -47.58 -8.61 26.54
CA THR A 50 -46.97 -7.55 27.38
C THR A 50 -46.33 -8.23 28.59
N ILE A 51 -45.03 -8.09 28.72
CA ILE A 51 -44.32 -8.40 29.97
C ILE A 51 -43.77 -7.04 30.50
N ALA A 52 -44.10 -6.78 31.77
CA ALA A 52 -43.75 -5.60 32.50
C ALA A 52 -42.25 -5.49 32.76
N ASP A 53 -41.74 -4.27 32.72
CA ASP A 53 -40.38 -3.87 33.06
C ASP A 53 -40.11 -4.09 34.56
N PRO A 54 -38.93 -4.59 34.93
CA PRO A 54 -38.34 -4.24 36.22
C PRO A 54 -37.35 -3.12 36.07
N ASP A 55 -37.50 -2.11 36.93
CA ASP A 55 -36.63 -0.97 37.19
C ASP A 55 -35.13 -1.28 36.99
N PHE A 56 -34.50 -0.67 35.99
CA PHE A 56 -33.07 -0.55 35.92
C PHE A 56 -32.69 0.93 36.01
N SER A 57 -32.27 1.32 37.19
CA SER A 57 -31.68 2.61 37.46
C SER A 57 -30.43 2.82 36.59
N THR A 58 -30.49 3.77 35.68
CA THR A 58 -29.41 4.23 34.84
C THR A 58 -28.23 4.77 35.66
N PRO A 59 -27.01 4.32 35.45
CA PRO A 59 -25.81 5.07 35.87
C PRO A 59 -25.70 6.29 34.95
N THR A 60 -25.70 7.46 35.56
CA THR A 60 -25.46 8.76 34.92
C THR A 60 -24.29 8.71 33.97
N GLY A 61 -24.56 8.97 32.70
CA GLY A 61 -23.62 9.08 31.63
C GLY A 61 -22.50 10.09 31.93
N ARG A 62 -21.26 9.63 31.94
CA ARG A 62 -20.16 10.51 31.61
C ARG A 62 -20.17 10.71 30.09
N SER A 63 -20.55 11.89 29.67
CA SER A 63 -20.30 12.45 28.36
C SER A 63 -18.81 12.16 27.95
N PRO A 64 -18.52 11.74 26.73
CA PRO A 64 -17.14 11.70 26.28
C PRO A 64 -16.56 13.11 26.44
N ARG A 65 -15.45 13.21 27.16
CA ARG A 65 -14.76 14.48 27.36
C ARG A 65 -14.48 15.07 25.99
N GLY A 66 -15.11 16.21 25.72
CA GLY A 66 -14.75 17.04 24.59
C GLY A 66 -13.23 17.25 24.64
N VAL A 67 -12.58 17.00 23.54
CA VAL A 67 -11.15 17.29 23.38
C VAL A 67 -11.01 18.80 23.54
N ASP A 68 -10.41 19.22 24.64
CA ASP A 68 -10.16 20.62 24.96
C ASP A 68 -9.04 21.12 24.05
N LEU A 69 -9.39 21.82 22.98
CA LEU A 69 -8.47 22.31 21.94
C LEU A 69 -7.49 23.39 22.44
N ASN A 70 -7.51 23.70 23.74
CA ASN A 70 -6.68 24.76 24.35
C ASN A 70 -5.62 24.27 25.36
N ALA A 71 -5.48 22.97 25.63
CA ALA A 71 -4.32 22.46 26.36
C ALA A 71 -3.12 22.47 25.40
N GLY A 72 -2.07 23.22 25.71
CA GLY A 72 -0.86 23.44 24.91
C GLY A 72 -0.33 22.14 24.29
N ASP A 73 -0.62 21.98 23.01
CA ASP A 73 -0.70 20.73 22.29
C ASP A 73 0.70 20.26 21.85
N ALA A 74 1.41 19.60 22.75
CA ALA A 74 2.55 18.75 22.39
C ALA A 74 2.01 17.48 21.74
N ARG A 75 1.42 17.63 20.51
CA ARG A 75 0.99 16.47 19.72
C ARG A 75 2.19 15.57 19.47
N PRO A 76 2.05 14.25 19.66
CA PRO A 76 3.16 13.33 19.47
C PRO A 76 3.71 13.46 18.04
N MET A 77 5.04 13.42 17.92
CA MET A 77 5.69 13.40 16.62
C MET A 77 5.24 12.15 15.84
N PRO A 78 5.10 12.24 14.49
CA PRO A 78 4.56 11.13 13.68
C PRO A 78 5.43 9.88 13.72
N VAL A 79 6.70 10.01 14.11
CA VAL A 79 7.61 8.89 14.36
C VAL A 79 8.13 9.02 15.78
N PRO A 80 8.01 7.98 16.62
CA PRO A 80 8.54 8.02 18.00
C PRO A 80 10.03 8.35 18.03
N ILE A 81 10.44 9.16 19.00
CA ILE A 81 11.85 9.51 19.22
C ILE A 81 12.70 8.24 19.37
N SER A 82 12.18 7.20 20.04
CA SER A 82 12.89 5.92 20.19
C SER A 82 13.13 5.20 18.86
N GLN A 83 12.21 5.30 17.91
CA GLN A 83 12.37 4.76 16.56
C GLN A 83 13.43 5.56 15.80
N MET A 84 13.33 6.89 15.81
CA MET A 84 14.31 7.76 15.17
C MET A 84 15.72 7.52 15.71
N TRP A 85 15.85 7.39 17.04
CA TRP A 85 17.14 7.09 17.68
C TRP A 85 17.69 5.72 17.27
N THR A 86 16.83 4.69 17.19
CA THR A 86 17.23 3.35 16.74
C THR A 86 17.76 3.38 15.31
N VAL A 87 17.05 4.05 14.40
CA VAL A 87 17.47 4.19 13.00
C VAL A 87 18.76 5.01 12.90
N ALA A 88 18.84 6.14 13.59
CA ALA A 88 20.03 6.99 13.61
C ALA A 88 21.27 6.25 14.08
N SER A 89 21.18 5.58 15.23
CA SER A 89 22.30 4.82 15.79
C SER A 89 22.71 3.64 14.90
N TYR A 90 21.73 2.99 14.24
CA TYR A 90 22.00 1.95 13.26
C TYR A 90 22.77 2.49 12.06
N VAL A 91 22.30 3.57 11.44
CA VAL A 91 22.96 4.21 10.27
C VAL A 91 24.38 4.64 10.62
N VAL A 92 24.56 5.34 11.73
CA VAL A 92 25.88 5.77 12.19
C VAL A 92 26.78 4.54 12.43
N GLY A 93 26.25 3.48 13.09
CA GLY A 93 26.98 2.24 13.31
C GLY A 93 27.41 1.53 12.02
N GLN A 94 26.57 1.51 10.98
CA GLN A 94 26.96 0.93 9.68
C GLN A 94 28.07 1.74 9.00
N ARG A 95 27.98 3.05 9.05
CA ARG A 95 29.00 3.95 8.49
C ARG A 95 30.34 3.83 9.22
N LEU A 96 30.34 3.76 10.55
CA LEU A 96 31.56 3.54 11.33
C LEU A 96 32.25 2.20 11.03
N ARG A 97 31.48 1.19 10.58
CA ARG A 97 32.00 -0.09 10.09
C ARG A 97 32.45 -0.04 8.63
N GLY A 98 32.40 1.11 7.97
CA GLY A 98 32.77 1.28 6.56
C GLY A 98 31.78 0.68 5.57
N ARG A 99 30.58 0.27 6.01
CA ARG A 99 29.57 -0.33 5.13
C ARG A 99 28.87 0.77 4.32
N ARG A 100 28.91 0.62 2.98
CA ARG A 100 28.23 1.54 2.06
C ARG A 100 26.81 1.06 1.69
N ARG A 101 26.56 -0.25 1.72
CA ARG A 101 25.27 -0.87 1.42
C ARG A 101 24.77 -1.61 2.66
N TYR A 102 23.61 -1.27 3.14
CA TYR A 102 22.97 -1.87 4.32
C TYR A 102 21.47 -1.66 4.29
N PRO A 103 20.67 -2.62 4.82
CA PRO A 103 19.23 -2.51 4.85
C PRO A 103 18.77 -1.58 5.97
N LEU A 104 17.72 -0.82 5.73
CA LEU A 104 17.01 -0.04 6.77
C LEU A 104 15.67 -0.66 7.14
N VAL A 105 14.96 -1.19 6.14
CA VAL A 105 13.65 -1.80 6.30
C VAL A 105 13.64 -3.13 5.54
N LEU A 106 13.36 -4.22 6.20
CA LEU A 106 13.03 -5.47 5.51
C LEU A 106 11.56 -5.42 5.06
N MET A 107 11.30 -5.61 3.77
CA MET A 107 9.96 -5.95 3.26
C MET A 107 9.78 -7.46 3.34
N LEU A 108 8.94 -7.89 4.27
CA LEU A 108 8.65 -9.30 4.50
C LEU A 108 7.23 -9.62 4.00
N GLU A 109 7.13 -10.38 2.92
CA GLU A 109 5.86 -10.76 2.29
C GLU A 109 5.51 -12.22 2.62
N PRO A 110 4.81 -12.48 3.74
CA PRO A 110 4.60 -13.85 4.19
C PRO A 110 3.56 -14.61 3.35
N LEU A 111 2.79 -13.91 2.51
CA LEU A 111 1.79 -14.49 1.61
C LEU A 111 1.44 -13.50 0.49
N PHE A 112 0.83 -14.01 -0.60
CA PHE A 112 0.34 -13.18 -1.70
C PHE A 112 -1.19 -13.15 -1.82
N ARG A 113 -1.93 -14.06 -1.17
CA ARG A 113 -3.39 -14.01 -1.19
C ARG A 113 -3.93 -12.79 -0.47
N CYS A 114 -5.03 -12.25 -0.98
CA CYS A 114 -5.72 -11.10 -0.44
C CYS A 114 -7.24 -11.33 -0.49
N ASN A 115 -7.97 -10.62 0.35
CA ASN A 115 -9.43 -10.54 0.34
C ASN A 115 -9.96 -9.36 -0.49
N LEU A 116 -9.07 -8.65 -1.20
CA LEU A 116 -9.36 -7.59 -2.17
C LEU A 116 -8.70 -7.90 -3.52
N ALA A 117 -9.19 -7.21 -4.57
CA ALA A 117 -8.67 -7.26 -5.94
C ALA A 117 -8.47 -5.84 -6.48
N CYS A 118 -7.67 -5.02 -5.78
CA CYS A 118 -7.44 -3.62 -6.12
C CYS A 118 -6.90 -3.45 -7.55
N ALA A 119 -7.35 -2.39 -8.22
CA ALA A 119 -7.06 -2.10 -9.62
C ALA A 119 -5.56 -2.05 -9.96
N GLY A 120 -4.75 -1.41 -9.11
CA GLY A 120 -3.31 -1.24 -9.30
C GLY A 120 -2.44 -2.37 -8.69
N CYS A 121 -3.04 -3.45 -8.16
CA CYS A 121 -2.30 -4.48 -7.43
C CYS A 121 -1.84 -5.64 -8.30
N GLY A 122 -0.52 -5.90 -8.33
CA GLY A 122 0.07 -7.06 -9.03
C GLY A 122 0.20 -8.33 -8.17
N LYS A 123 -0.06 -8.27 -6.85
CA LYS A 123 0.24 -9.39 -5.94
C LYS A 123 -0.69 -10.59 -6.10
N ILE A 124 -1.94 -10.38 -6.42
CA ILE A 124 -2.92 -11.47 -6.61
C ILE A 124 -2.87 -12.11 -8.00
N GLN A 125 -1.98 -11.64 -8.88
CA GLN A 125 -1.85 -12.13 -10.26
C GLN A 125 -1.07 -13.46 -10.36
N TYR A 126 -0.70 -14.05 -9.24
CA TYR A 126 -0.06 -15.37 -9.21
C TYR A 126 -1.08 -16.49 -9.38
N PRO A 127 -0.64 -17.66 -9.93
CA PRO A 127 -1.49 -18.84 -10.01
C PRO A 127 -2.02 -19.30 -8.65
N PRO A 128 -3.19 -19.97 -8.58
CA PRO A 128 -3.82 -20.37 -7.32
C PRO A 128 -2.95 -21.20 -6.38
N HIS A 129 -2.05 -22.05 -6.93
CA HIS A 129 -1.16 -22.86 -6.11
C HIS A 129 -0.09 -22.03 -5.39
N ILE A 130 0.30 -20.88 -5.95
CA ILE A 130 1.19 -19.91 -5.30
C ILE A 130 0.41 -19.09 -4.26
N LEU A 131 -0.80 -18.60 -4.60
CA LEU A 131 -1.63 -17.82 -3.68
C LEU A 131 -2.02 -18.60 -2.42
N LYS A 132 -2.01 -19.94 -2.45
CA LYS A 132 -2.30 -20.79 -1.28
C LYS A 132 -1.10 -21.00 -0.35
N ARG A 133 0.10 -20.60 -0.77
CA ARG A 133 1.31 -20.80 0.04
C ARG A 133 1.46 -19.68 1.07
N ASP A 134 2.04 -20.05 2.20
CA ASP A 134 2.50 -19.15 3.25
C ASP A 134 4.00 -19.38 3.49
N VAL A 135 4.72 -18.33 3.83
CA VAL A 135 6.06 -18.45 4.40
C VAL A 135 5.90 -18.80 5.89
N SER A 136 6.60 -19.80 6.39
CA SER A 136 6.52 -20.16 7.80
C SER A 136 6.97 -19.02 8.72
N VAL A 137 6.50 -18.98 9.95
CA VAL A 137 6.98 -18.00 10.95
C VAL A 137 8.48 -18.15 11.16
N GLU A 138 8.99 -19.38 11.17
CA GLU A 138 10.40 -19.68 11.31
C GLU A 138 11.24 -19.08 10.17
N ASP A 139 10.83 -19.28 8.90
CA ASP A 139 11.52 -18.71 7.74
C ASP A 139 11.45 -17.19 7.72
N CYS A 140 10.29 -16.61 8.10
CA CYS A 140 10.16 -15.17 8.28
C CYS A 140 11.16 -14.62 9.30
N LEU A 141 11.29 -15.26 10.45
CA LEU A 141 12.21 -14.83 11.50
C LEU A 141 13.67 -15.04 11.10
N LYS A 142 13.99 -16.12 10.39
CA LYS A 142 15.31 -16.35 9.81
C LYS A 142 15.69 -15.21 8.85
N ALA A 143 14.81 -14.82 7.94
CA ALA A 143 15.05 -13.69 7.03
C ALA A 143 15.25 -12.36 7.78
N VAL A 144 14.51 -12.11 8.87
CA VAL A 144 14.69 -10.94 9.73
C VAL A 144 16.07 -10.93 10.40
N ASP A 145 16.54 -12.08 10.86
CA ASP A 145 17.83 -12.21 11.55
C ASP A 145 19.00 -12.10 10.53
N GLU A 146 18.88 -12.69 9.33
CA GLU A 146 19.85 -12.55 8.24
C GLU A 146 19.98 -11.10 7.77
N CYS A 147 18.86 -10.43 7.54
CA CYS A 147 18.83 -9.04 7.09
C CYS A 147 19.40 -8.08 8.13
N GLY A 148 19.06 -8.26 9.39
CA GLY A 148 19.49 -7.41 10.48
C GLY A 148 18.94 -5.98 10.47
N ALA A 149 18.01 -5.63 9.58
CA ALA A 149 17.38 -4.31 9.51
C ALA A 149 16.69 -3.95 10.85
N PRO A 150 16.72 -2.67 11.26
CA PRO A 150 16.04 -2.23 12.48
C PRO A 150 14.52 -2.21 12.36
N MET A 151 14.01 -2.17 11.14
CA MET A 151 12.58 -2.07 10.83
C MET A 151 12.14 -3.22 9.93
N VAL A 152 10.88 -3.65 10.08
CA VAL A 152 10.23 -4.67 9.26
C VAL A 152 8.89 -4.14 8.79
N SER A 153 8.70 -4.06 7.49
CA SER A 153 7.40 -3.84 6.87
C SER A 153 6.84 -5.20 6.47
N ILE A 154 5.61 -5.49 6.84
CA ILE A 154 4.93 -6.75 6.52
C ILE A 154 3.78 -6.44 5.56
N PRO A 155 4.07 -6.28 4.25
CA PRO A 155 3.06 -6.22 3.21
C PRO A 155 2.63 -7.63 2.80
N GLY A 156 2.39 -7.85 1.55
CA GLY A 156 2.00 -9.11 0.95
C GLY A 156 0.70 -8.93 0.19
N GLY A 157 -0.20 -9.92 0.22
CA GLY A 157 -1.60 -9.72 -0.10
C GLY A 157 -2.29 -9.03 1.08
N GLU A 158 -2.95 -9.81 1.96
CA GLU A 158 -3.46 -9.29 3.23
C GLU A 158 -2.82 -10.07 4.40
N PRO A 159 -1.89 -9.47 5.14
CA PRO A 159 -1.16 -10.16 6.21
C PRO A 159 -2.06 -10.73 7.32
N LEU A 160 -3.22 -10.11 7.58
CA LEU A 160 -4.17 -10.62 8.59
C LEU A 160 -4.82 -11.97 8.20
N LEU A 161 -4.61 -12.44 6.97
CA LEU A 161 -4.99 -13.80 6.53
C LEU A 161 -3.91 -14.84 6.82
N HIS A 162 -2.70 -14.42 7.19
CA HIS A 162 -1.62 -15.37 7.47
C HIS A 162 -1.86 -16.08 8.82
N PRO A 163 -1.85 -17.43 8.89
CA PRO A 163 -2.22 -18.17 10.10
C PRO A 163 -1.29 -17.88 11.28
N GLY A 164 -0.02 -17.61 11.03
CA GLY A 164 1.00 -17.32 12.04
C GLY A 164 1.26 -15.83 12.28
N ILE A 165 0.45 -14.89 11.75
CA ILE A 165 0.75 -13.45 11.85
C ILE A 165 0.82 -12.94 13.29
N ARG A 166 -0.05 -13.46 14.16
CA ARG A 166 -0.04 -13.12 15.60
C ARG A 166 1.29 -13.49 16.24
N GLU A 167 1.78 -14.70 16.00
CA GLU A 167 3.06 -15.19 16.51
C GLU A 167 4.23 -14.40 15.92
N LEU A 168 4.25 -14.21 14.60
CA LEU A 168 5.29 -13.44 13.92
C LEU A 168 5.42 -12.03 14.52
N VAL A 169 4.32 -11.31 14.66
CA VAL A 169 4.34 -9.95 15.24
C VAL A 169 4.84 -9.98 16.69
N ALA A 170 4.38 -10.94 17.50
CA ALA A 170 4.84 -11.06 18.90
C ALA A 170 6.34 -11.31 18.99
N GLU A 171 6.88 -12.19 18.13
CA GLU A 171 8.32 -12.47 18.09
C GLU A 171 9.15 -11.28 17.58
N LEU A 172 8.66 -10.51 16.64
CA LEU A 172 9.30 -9.28 16.17
C LEU A 172 9.33 -8.19 17.25
N VAL A 173 8.23 -8.05 18.02
CA VAL A 173 8.17 -7.13 19.17
C VAL A 173 9.20 -7.54 20.24
N LYS A 174 9.33 -8.84 20.58
CA LYS A 174 10.37 -9.35 21.49
C LYS A 174 11.78 -9.02 20.99
N ARG A 175 12.03 -9.09 19.68
CA ARG A 175 13.28 -8.71 19.02
C ARG A 175 13.49 -7.21 18.92
N ARG A 176 12.53 -6.40 19.42
CA ARG A 176 12.55 -4.93 19.36
C ARG A 176 12.69 -4.37 17.96
N LYS A 177 12.13 -5.06 16.96
CA LYS A 177 12.02 -4.57 15.58
C LYS A 177 10.84 -3.61 15.50
N TYR A 178 11.01 -2.47 14.84
CA TYR A 178 9.88 -1.59 14.51
C TYR A 178 9.11 -2.17 13.32
N ILE A 179 7.84 -2.44 13.54
CA ILE A 179 6.98 -3.18 12.61
C ILE A 179 5.96 -2.22 12.01
N TYR A 180 5.86 -2.22 10.68
CA TYR A 180 4.71 -1.72 9.95
C TYR A 180 3.93 -2.91 9.41
N LEU A 181 2.82 -3.27 10.06
CA LEU A 181 1.90 -4.30 9.60
C LEU A 181 0.94 -3.66 8.60
N CYS A 182 1.19 -3.91 7.29
CA CYS A 182 0.43 -3.32 6.21
C CYS A 182 -0.86 -4.10 5.98
N THR A 183 -2.02 -3.46 6.06
CA THR A 183 -3.32 -4.11 5.95
C THR A 183 -4.34 -3.23 5.24
N ASN A 184 -5.30 -3.85 4.56
CA ASN A 184 -6.49 -3.15 4.06
C ASN A 184 -7.55 -2.92 5.15
N ALA A 185 -7.27 -3.34 6.37
CA ALA A 185 -8.05 -3.18 7.57
C ALA A 185 -9.47 -3.81 7.58
N ILE A 186 -9.90 -4.53 6.53
CA ILE A 186 -11.21 -5.22 6.53
C ILE A 186 -11.35 -6.17 7.73
N LEU A 187 -10.26 -6.85 8.09
CA LEU A 187 -10.21 -7.81 9.20
C LEU A 187 -9.68 -7.18 10.50
N LEU A 188 -9.19 -5.94 10.46
CA LEU A 188 -8.48 -5.35 11.59
C LEU A 188 -9.34 -5.29 12.84
N LYS A 189 -10.57 -4.78 12.73
CA LYS A 189 -11.50 -4.70 13.87
C LYS A 189 -11.73 -6.06 14.51
N GLU A 190 -12.06 -7.07 13.71
CA GLU A 190 -12.27 -8.45 14.18
C GLU A 190 -11.05 -9.01 14.94
N LYS A 191 -9.86 -8.85 14.36
CA LYS A 191 -8.61 -9.36 14.96
C LYS A 191 -8.26 -8.63 16.27
N LEU A 192 -8.53 -7.32 16.33
CA LEU A 192 -8.36 -6.57 17.57
C LEU A 192 -9.36 -6.98 18.64
N GLU A 193 -10.63 -7.17 18.31
CA GLU A 193 -11.66 -7.64 19.23
C GLU A 193 -11.33 -9.06 19.76
N ALA A 194 -10.77 -9.91 18.93
CA ALA A 194 -10.29 -11.23 19.30
C ALA A 194 -8.96 -11.25 20.10
N GLY A 195 -8.37 -10.07 20.39
CA GLY A 195 -7.14 -9.96 21.18
C GLY A 195 -5.90 -10.55 20.49
N TRP A 196 -5.79 -10.39 19.17
CA TRP A 196 -4.64 -10.92 18.44
C TRP A 196 -3.35 -10.14 18.70
N PHE A 197 -3.46 -8.85 18.97
CA PHE A 197 -2.32 -7.96 19.14
C PHE A 197 -2.43 -7.16 20.43
N GLU A 198 -1.27 -6.78 20.98
CA GLU A 198 -1.14 -5.88 22.10
C GLU A 198 -0.49 -4.57 21.68
N PRO A 199 -0.92 -3.41 22.21
CA PRO A 199 -0.28 -2.13 21.93
C PRO A 199 1.19 -2.15 22.30
N SER A 200 2.04 -1.70 21.36
CA SER A 200 3.47 -1.65 21.54
C SER A 200 4.08 -0.47 20.76
N LYS A 201 5.09 0.17 21.32
CA LYS A 201 5.85 1.17 20.56
C LYS A 201 6.54 0.60 19.31
N TYR A 202 6.67 -0.71 19.24
CA TYR A 202 7.29 -1.43 18.12
C TYR A 202 6.30 -1.84 17.04
N LEU A 203 4.99 -1.80 17.29
CA LEU A 203 3.95 -2.18 16.33
C LEU A 203 3.17 -0.96 15.87
N SER A 204 3.15 -0.72 14.57
CA SER A 204 2.25 0.22 13.90
C SER A 204 1.46 -0.51 12.83
N PHE A 205 0.15 -0.32 12.78
CA PHE A 205 -0.66 -0.69 11.63
C PHE A 205 -0.47 0.35 10.55
N SER A 206 -0.12 -0.09 9.33
CA SER A 206 -0.06 0.75 8.13
C SER A 206 -1.25 0.41 7.27
N VAL A 207 -2.30 1.22 7.39
CA VAL A 207 -3.59 0.94 6.74
C VAL A 207 -3.60 1.53 5.35
N HIS A 208 -3.87 0.69 4.34
CA HIS A 208 -4.02 1.12 2.96
C HIS A 208 -5.29 1.95 2.79
N MET A 209 -5.15 3.21 2.39
CA MET A 209 -6.23 4.17 2.19
C MET A 209 -5.87 5.09 1.01
N ASP A 210 -6.53 4.95 -0.14
CA ASP A 210 -6.15 5.71 -1.35
C ASP A 210 -6.92 7.03 -1.54
N GLY A 211 -7.81 7.37 -0.62
CA GLY A 211 -8.59 8.60 -0.66
C GLY A 211 -9.82 8.55 0.24
N GLN A 212 -10.74 9.48 0.03
CA GLN A 212 -12.04 9.50 0.68
C GLN A 212 -12.90 8.31 0.21
N GLU A 213 -14.02 8.06 0.87
CA GLU A 213 -14.84 6.84 0.75
C GLU A 213 -15.07 6.37 -0.70
N GLU A 214 -15.69 7.20 -1.53
CA GLU A 214 -16.02 6.84 -2.91
C GLU A 214 -14.76 6.48 -3.72
N HIS A 215 -13.68 7.26 -3.56
CA HIS A 215 -12.42 7.03 -4.24
C HIS A 215 -11.73 5.75 -3.75
N HIS A 216 -11.69 5.56 -2.42
CA HIS A 216 -11.03 4.37 -1.84
C HIS A 216 -11.76 3.09 -2.25
N ASP A 217 -13.08 3.02 -2.09
CA ASP A 217 -13.87 1.85 -2.43
C ASP A 217 -13.76 1.47 -3.90
N PHE A 218 -13.71 2.48 -4.77
CA PHE A 218 -13.44 2.27 -6.18
C PHE A 218 -12.02 1.73 -6.43
N ALA A 219 -10.98 2.34 -5.84
CA ALA A 219 -9.59 1.92 -6.02
C ALA A 219 -9.34 0.46 -5.58
N VAL A 220 -10.01 0.03 -4.51
CA VAL A 220 -9.93 -1.35 -4.01
C VAL A 220 -10.95 -2.30 -4.62
N CYS A 221 -11.79 -1.81 -5.56
CA CYS A 221 -12.82 -2.56 -6.27
C CYS A 221 -13.84 -3.23 -5.32
N ARG A 222 -14.20 -2.56 -4.20
CA ARG A 222 -15.13 -3.11 -3.22
C ARG A 222 -15.78 -2.04 -2.35
N GLU A 223 -17.10 -1.87 -2.48
CA GLU A 223 -17.91 -0.98 -1.65
C GLU A 223 -17.86 -1.35 -0.16
N GLY A 224 -17.95 -0.34 0.72
CA GLY A 224 -17.95 -0.47 2.18
C GLY A 224 -16.59 -0.89 2.75
N THR A 225 -15.50 -0.82 1.98
CA THR A 225 -14.15 -1.09 2.48
C THR A 225 -13.65 0.08 3.30
N PHE A 226 -13.90 1.32 2.86
CA PHE A 226 -13.53 2.53 3.58
C PHE A 226 -14.11 2.55 5.00
N GLU A 227 -15.42 2.34 5.14
CA GLU A 227 -16.07 2.32 6.46
C GLU A 227 -15.47 1.25 7.40
N LYS A 228 -15.19 0.06 6.87
CA LYS A 228 -14.55 -1.02 7.64
C LYS A 228 -13.15 -0.63 8.07
N ALA A 229 -12.38 -0.01 7.18
CA ALA A 229 -11.04 0.46 7.49
C ALA A 229 -11.07 1.55 8.56
N ILE A 230 -11.94 2.56 8.43
CA ILE A 230 -12.14 3.62 9.44
C ILE A 230 -12.54 3.04 10.80
N ALA A 231 -13.47 2.08 10.82
CA ALA A 231 -13.88 1.42 12.07
C ALA A 231 -12.70 0.66 12.72
N GLY A 232 -11.88 -0.02 11.92
CA GLY A 232 -10.66 -0.69 12.39
C GLY A 232 -9.61 0.28 12.91
N ILE A 233 -9.38 1.39 12.21
CA ILE A 233 -8.44 2.45 12.61
C ILE A 233 -8.87 3.07 13.94
N ARG A 234 -10.12 3.50 14.06
CA ARG A 234 -10.65 4.11 15.30
C ARG A 234 -10.48 3.15 16.49
N LEU A 235 -10.88 1.89 16.33
CA LEU A 235 -10.70 0.90 17.39
C LEU A 235 -9.22 0.70 17.77
N ALA A 236 -8.33 0.69 16.78
CA ALA A 236 -6.90 0.56 17.04
C ALA A 236 -6.35 1.79 17.79
N VAL A 237 -6.72 2.99 17.37
CA VAL A 237 -6.34 4.26 18.05
C VAL A 237 -6.87 4.30 19.47
N ASP A 238 -8.15 3.98 19.68
CA ASP A 238 -8.80 3.96 21.00
C ASP A 238 -8.15 2.96 21.96
N ARG A 239 -7.60 1.85 21.43
CA ARG A 239 -6.85 0.85 22.21
C ARG A 239 -5.37 1.20 22.40
N GLY A 240 -4.90 2.35 21.92
CA GLY A 240 -3.53 2.81 22.10
C GLY A 240 -2.51 2.20 21.11
N PHE A 241 -2.96 1.60 20.01
CA PHE A 241 -2.07 1.20 18.94
C PHE A 241 -1.60 2.40 18.12
N ARG A 242 -0.41 2.29 17.56
CA ARG A 242 0.09 3.20 16.54
C ARG A 242 -0.57 2.83 15.20
N VAL A 243 -1.13 3.83 14.53
CA VAL A 243 -1.77 3.65 13.23
C VAL A 243 -1.28 4.72 12.26
N THR A 244 -0.86 4.30 11.09
CA THR A 244 -0.54 5.18 9.96
C THR A 244 -1.38 4.78 8.75
N THR A 245 -1.60 5.71 7.82
CA THR A 245 -2.17 5.37 6.51
C THR A 245 -1.07 5.24 5.47
N ASN A 246 -1.31 4.43 4.45
CA ASN A 246 -0.46 4.30 3.27
C ASN A 246 -1.31 4.54 2.03
N THR A 247 -1.01 5.63 1.32
CA THR A 247 -1.79 6.15 0.20
C THR A 247 -0.96 6.13 -1.07
N THR A 248 -1.49 5.51 -2.12
CA THR A 248 -0.89 5.50 -3.45
C THR A 248 -1.63 6.47 -4.35
N LEU A 249 -0.91 7.41 -4.96
CA LEU A 249 -1.47 8.41 -5.86
C LEU A 249 -1.15 8.06 -7.32
N PHE A 250 -2.16 8.16 -8.18
CA PHE A 250 -2.06 7.87 -9.60
C PHE A 250 -2.17 9.14 -10.44
N ASP A 251 -1.90 9.02 -11.74
CA ASP A 251 -2.04 10.13 -12.68
C ASP A 251 -3.51 10.58 -12.77
N GLY A 252 -3.74 11.89 -12.78
CA GLY A 252 -5.10 12.46 -12.74
C GLY A 252 -5.72 12.57 -11.33
N ALA A 253 -5.00 12.24 -10.24
CA ALA A 253 -5.50 12.45 -8.89
C ALA A 253 -5.78 13.94 -8.63
N ASP A 254 -6.97 14.26 -8.11
CA ASP A 254 -7.35 15.63 -7.72
C ASP A 254 -6.57 16.06 -6.46
N PRO A 255 -5.68 17.07 -6.57
CA PRO A 255 -4.89 17.53 -5.43
C PRO A 255 -5.74 18.02 -4.26
N ASN A 256 -6.93 18.59 -4.52
CA ASN A 256 -7.82 19.11 -3.48
C ASN A 256 -8.53 17.97 -2.74
N ALA A 257 -8.98 16.94 -3.45
CA ALA A 257 -9.55 15.74 -2.83
C ALA A 257 -8.51 15.03 -1.95
N VAL A 258 -7.26 14.89 -2.43
CA VAL A 258 -6.14 14.32 -1.65
C VAL A 258 -5.89 15.15 -0.38
N ARG A 259 -5.91 16.48 -0.46
CA ARG A 259 -5.73 17.36 0.70
C ARG A 259 -6.91 17.26 1.68
N GLY A 260 -8.14 17.10 1.19
CA GLY A 260 -9.33 16.83 2.01
C GLY A 260 -9.20 15.50 2.74
N PHE A 261 -8.72 14.47 2.08
CA PHE A 261 -8.43 13.18 2.70
C PHE A 261 -7.38 13.28 3.81
N PHE A 262 -6.34 14.11 3.65
CA PHE A 262 -5.37 14.33 4.73
C PHE A 262 -6.00 14.94 5.98
N ASP A 263 -6.93 15.89 5.80
CA ASP A 263 -7.68 16.45 6.93
C ASP A 263 -8.48 15.36 7.65
N GLU A 264 -9.22 14.55 6.90
CA GLU A 264 -10.04 13.47 7.43
C GLU A 264 -9.19 12.44 8.22
N MET A 265 -8.03 12.04 7.71
CA MET A 265 -7.15 11.10 8.43
C MET A 265 -6.59 11.70 9.72
N MET A 266 -6.31 13.00 9.74
CA MET A 266 -5.91 13.67 11.00
C MET A 266 -7.05 13.74 12.01
N GLU A 267 -8.31 13.91 11.56
CA GLU A 267 -9.50 13.88 12.41
C GLU A 267 -9.80 12.47 12.95
N VAL A 268 -9.59 11.43 12.14
CA VAL A 268 -9.71 10.02 12.57
C VAL A 268 -8.70 9.69 13.66
N GLY A 269 -7.57 10.42 13.72
CA GLY A 269 -6.57 10.31 14.79
C GLY A 269 -5.38 9.45 14.47
N VAL A 270 -5.09 9.19 13.18
CA VAL A 270 -3.87 8.46 12.81
C VAL A 270 -2.60 9.21 13.26
N GLU A 271 -1.55 8.47 13.60
CA GLU A 271 -0.26 9.02 14.01
C GLU A 271 0.39 9.85 12.90
N GLY A 272 0.24 9.40 11.66
CA GLY A 272 0.71 10.08 10.46
C GLY A 272 0.33 9.33 9.19
N MET A 273 0.71 9.89 8.05
CA MET A 273 0.40 9.37 6.72
C MET A 273 1.68 9.03 5.97
N MET A 274 1.62 8.00 5.13
CA MET A 274 2.63 7.69 4.12
C MET A 274 1.99 7.88 2.75
N ILE A 275 2.65 8.60 1.87
CA ILE A 275 2.17 8.90 0.53
C ILE A 275 3.21 8.49 -0.51
N SER A 276 2.78 7.87 -1.58
CA SER A 276 3.67 7.41 -2.64
C SER A 276 3.04 7.61 -4.01
N PRO A 277 3.82 7.92 -5.05
CA PRO A 277 3.33 7.83 -6.41
C PRO A 277 3.04 6.37 -6.77
N GLY A 278 1.96 6.13 -7.50
CA GLY A 278 1.75 4.88 -8.21
C GLY A 278 2.87 4.67 -9.22
N TYR A 279 3.41 3.48 -9.28
CA TYR A 279 4.53 3.14 -10.15
C TYR A 279 4.18 1.97 -11.06
N ALA A 280 4.82 1.92 -12.22
CA ALA A 280 4.68 0.87 -13.19
C ALA A 280 5.24 -0.46 -12.65
N TYR A 281 4.39 -1.20 -11.94
CA TYR A 281 4.68 -2.54 -11.45
C TYR A 281 4.52 -3.53 -12.60
N ASP A 282 5.56 -4.30 -12.92
CA ASP A 282 5.56 -5.19 -14.12
C ASP A 282 4.34 -6.13 -14.19
N LYS A 283 3.79 -6.53 -13.06
CA LYS A 283 2.60 -7.41 -12.97
C LYS A 283 1.28 -6.66 -12.83
N ALA A 284 1.28 -5.34 -12.76
CA ALA A 284 0.02 -4.60 -12.72
C ALA A 284 -0.71 -4.76 -14.06
N PRO A 285 -2.01 -5.07 -14.03
CA PRO A 285 -2.79 -5.30 -15.26
C PRO A 285 -2.83 -4.10 -16.19
N ASP A 286 -2.79 -2.88 -15.65
CA ASP A 286 -2.76 -1.65 -16.42
C ASP A 286 -1.54 -0.81 -16.06
N GLN A 287 -0.87 -0.29 -17.09
CA GLN A 287 0.35 0.50 -16.97
C GLN A 287 0.13 2.00 -17.27
N THR A 288 -1.09 2.42 -17.62
CA THR A 288 -1.37 3.77 -18.15
C THR A 288 -1.52 4.83 -17.07
N GLY A 289 -2.07 4.46 -15.90
CA GLY A 289 -2.34 5.39 -14.80
C GLY A 289 -1.18 5.65 -13.85
N PHE A 290 0.02 5.14 -14.15
CA PHE A 290 1.17 5.36 -13.29
C PHE A 290 1.83 6.72 -13.52
N LEU A 291 2.12 7.40 -12.41
CA LEU A 291 2.81 8.68 -12.42
C LEU A 291 4.22 8.53 -12.99
N ARG A 292 4.61 9.49 -13.83
CA ARG A 292 5.98 9.66 -14.28
C ARG A 292 6.67 10.71 -13.42
N ARG A 293 8.00 10.77 -13.43
CA ARG A 293 8.78 11.68 -12.59
C ARG A 293 8.27 13.13 -12.64
N LYS A 294 7.99 13.67 -13.84
CA LYS A 294 7.48 15.04 -13.99
C LYS A 294 6.09 15.21 -13.38
N SER A 295 5.14 14.36 -13.72
CA SER A 295 3.78 14.44 -13.16
C SER A 295 3.76 14.16 -11.66
N THR A 296 4.65 13.28 -11.15
CA THR A 296 4.87 13.12 -9.71
C THR A 296 5.27 14.44 -9.04
N ASN A 297 6.30 15.11 -9.57
CA ASN A 297 6.77 16.35 -8.98
C ASN A 297 5.70 17.43 -8.99
N GLU A 298 4.94 17.57 -10.08
CA GLU A 298 3.85 18.53 -10.21
C GLU A 298 2.72 18.27 -9.23
N LEU A 299 2.25 17.02 -9.13
CA LEU A 299 1.20 16.63 -8.20
C LEU A 299 1.64 16.82 -6.74
N PHE A 300 2.80 16.27 -6.37
CA PHE A 300 3.30 16.35 -4.99
C PHE A 300 3.66 17.77 -4.58
N GLU A 301 4.09 18.62 -5.50
CA GLU A 301 4.25 20.04 -5.21
C GLU A 301 2.91 20.72 -4.88
N MET A 302 1.83 20.41 -5.61
CA MET A 302 0.49 20.94 -5.33
C MET A 302 -0.06 20.44 -3.99
N ILE A 303 0.01 19.15 -3.70
CA ILE A 303 -0.58 18.58 -2.47
C ILE A 303 0.20 18.93 -1.21
N LEU A 304 1.53 19.09 -1.29
CA LEU A 304 2.40 19.33 -0.12
C LEU A 304 2.77 20.80 0.09
N SER A 305 2.67 21.65 -0.95
CA SER A 305 2.88 23.09 -0.78
C SER A 305 1.79 23.70 0.11
N ASN A 306 2.18 24.68 0.92
CA ASN A 306 1.27 25.33 1.85
C ASN A 306 0.49 24.33 2.73
N ARG A 307 1.15 23.25 3.15
CA ARG A 307 0.55 22.20 3.97
C ARG A 307 0.02 22.76 5.30
N LYS A 308 -1.07 22.19 5.77
CA LYS A 308 -1.61 22.53 7.08
C LYS A 308 -0.69 22.05 8.19
N LYS A 309 -0.52 22.83 9.26
CA LYS A 309 0.36 22.49 10.40
C LYS A 309 -0.05 21.17 11.10
N GLY A 310 -1.33 20.79 11.02
CA GLY A 310 -1.84 19.56 11.61
C GLY A 310 -1.46 18.28 10.87
N TRP A 311 -1.07 18.37 9.60
CA TRP A 311 -0.73 17.17 8.81
C TRP A 311 0.60 16.58 9.24
N ARG A 312 0.59 15.29 9.48
CA ARG A 312 1.75 14.50 9.91
C ARG A 312 2.04 13.41 8.89
N PHE A 313 3.31 13.33 8.48
CA PHE A 313 3.78 12.29 7.56
C PHE A 313 4.84 11.44 8.25
N ASN A 314 4.78 10.11 8.09
CA ASN A 314 5.75 9.17 8.64
C ASN A 314 7.02 9.06 7.80
N GLN A 315 7.06 9.73 6.67
CA GLN A 315 8.20 9.76 5.76
C GLN A 315 9.18 10.88 6.12
N SER A 316 10.43 10.70 5.70
CA SER A 316 11.45 11.74 5.85
C SER A 316 11.02 13.03 5.14
N PRO A 317 11.12 14.21 5.79
CA PRO A 317 10.88 15.48 5.12
C PRO A 317 11.71 15.67 3.84
N LEU A 318 12.92 15.12 3.81
CA LEU A 318 13.79 15.19 2.63
C LEU A 318 13.30 14.32 1.48
N PHE A 319 12.65 13.19 1.78
CA PHE A 319 11.98 12.37 0.77
C PHE A 319 10.75 13.10 0.19
N LEU A 320 9.98 13.79 1.03
CA LEU A 320 8.87 14.62 0.54
C LEU A 320 9.38 15.77 -0.37
N GLU A 321 10.52 16.40 -0.04
CA GLU A 321 11.19 17.36 -0.93
C GLU A 321 11.61 16.73 -2.27
N PHE A 322 12.06 15.47 -2.26
CA PHE A 322 12.38 14.72 -3.47
C PHE A 322 11.13 14.49 -4.33
N LEU A 323 10.02 14.08 -3.75
CA LEU A 323 8.75 13.90 -4.48
C LEU A 323 8.25 15.21 -5.10
N MET A 324 8.49 16.35 -4.44
CA MET A 324 8.17 17.70 -4.94
C MET A 324 9.15 18.21 -6.01
N GLY A 325 10.17 17.45 -6.39
CA GLY A 325 11.22 17.91 -7.32
C GLY A 325 12.17 18.98 -6.75
N LYS A 326 12.17 19.21 -5.43
CA LYS A 326 13.05 20.19 -4.76
C LYS A 326 14.41 19.63 -4.40
N ARG A 327 14.60 18.35 -4.58
CA ARG A 327 15.81 17.60 -4.25
C ARG A 327 15.98 16.40 -5.17
N ASP A 328 17.20 16.08 -5.52
CA ASP A 328 17.55 14.85 -6.20
C ASP A 328 18.20 13.86 -5.26
N PHE A 329 17.85 12.58 -5.41
CA PHE A 329 18.44 11.46 -4.73
C PHE A 329 18.71 10.31 -5.71
N GLU A 330 19.76 9.55 -5.41
CA GLU A 330 20.02 8.27 -6.07
C GLU A 330 19.23 7.16 -5.38
N CYS A 331 18.79 6.18 -6.17
CA CYS A 331 18.08 5.01 -5.64
C CYS A 331 19.05 4.09 -4.89
N THR A 332 18.67 3.66 -3.69
CA THR A 332 19.42 2.68 -2.89
C THR A 332 18.55 1.44 -2.61
N PRO A 333 18.32 0.56 -3.61
CA PRO A 333 17.37 -0.55 -3.49
C PRO A 333 17.73 -1.54 -2.39
N TRP A 334 19.02 -1.70 -2.06
CA TRP A 334 19.50 -2.51 -0.93
C TRP A 334 19.04 -2.00 0.45
N GLY A 335 18.56 -0.74 0.53
CA GLY A 335 18.05 -0.17 1.77
C GLY A 335 16.70 -0.74 2.19
N ASN A 336 15.98 -1.35 1.23
CA ASN A 336 14.68 -1.96 1.48
C ASN A 336 14.55 -3.31 0.75
N PRO A 337 15.36 -4.32 1.13
CA PRO A 337 15.32 -5.65 0.54
C PRO A 337 13.98 -6.33 0.80
N THR A 338 13.59 -7.22 -0.13
CA THR A 338 12.32 -7.96 -0.07
C THR A 338 12.58 -9.44 0.08
N TYR A 339 11.90 -10.08 1.03
CA TYR A 339 11.86 -11.53 1.20
C TYR A 339 10.42 -12.05 1.09
N ASN A 340 10.23 -13.12 0.34
CA ASN A 340 8.93 -13.75 0.17
C ASN A 340 9.08 -15.28 -0.03
N MET A 341 8.00 -15.96 -0.43
CA MET A 341 7.99 -17.42 -0.61
C MET A 341 8.93 -17.96 -1.69
N PHE A 342 9.55 -17.09 -2.48
CA PHE A 342 10.56 -17.45 -3.48
C PHE A 342 11.99 -17.16 -3.00
N GLY A 343 12.16 -16.62 -1.80
CA GLY A 343 13.45 -16.19 -1.26
C GLY A 343 13.67 -14.69 -1.35
N TRP A 344 14.93 -14.27 -1.41
CA TRP A 344 15.36 -12.88 -1.50
C TRP A 344 15.24 -12.34 -2.93
N GLN A 345 14.43 -11.33 -3.13
CA GLN A 345 14.08 -10.79 -4.44
C GLN A 345 15.12 -9.81 -4.96
N LYS A 346 15.61 -10.00 -6.19
CA LYS A 346 16.52 -9.10 -6.91
C LYS A 346 15.76 -8.20 -7.89
N PRO A 347 16.24 -6.97 -8.17
CA PRO A 347 17.13 -6.16 -7.34
C PRO A 347 16.35 -5.41 -6.28
N CYS A 348 15.04 -5.24 -6.50
CA CYS A 348 14.14 -4.49 -5.64
C CYS A 348 12.71 -5.04 -5.74
N TYR A 349 11.85 -4.52 -4.89
CA TYR A 349 10.43 -4.87 -4.82
C TYR A 349 9.69 -4.81 -6.16
N LEU A 350 10.07 -3.86 -7.04
CA LEU A 350 9.33 -3.57 -8.28
C LEU A 350 9.72 -4.44 -9.46
N LEU A 351 11.01 -4.67 -9.66
CA LEU A 351 11.51 -5.26 -10.89
C LEU A 351 11.44 -6.78 -10.92
N GLN A 352 11.57 -7.44 -9.78
CA GLN A 352 11.44 -8.90 -9.65
C GLN A 352 12.26 -9.70 -10.71
N GLU A 353 13.53 -9.32 -10.92
CA GLU A 353 14.36 -9.93 -11.96
C GLU A 353 15.00 -11.25 -11.53
N GLY A 354 14.67 -11.76 -10.37
CA GLY A 354 15.11 -13.05 -9.86
C GLY A 354 15.10 -13.12 -8.33
N TYR A 355 15.55 -14.27 -7.84
CA TYR A 355 15.60 -14.58 -6.41
C TYR A 355 16.92 -15.26 -6.09
N VAL A 356 17.34 -15.14 -4.82
CA VAL A 356 18.47 -15.86 -4.24
C VAL A 356 18.10 -16.42 -2.88
N ASP A 357 18.86 -17.39 -2.39
CA ASP A 357 18.50 -18.16 -1.19
C ASP A 357 18.91 -17.47 0.12
N SER A 358 19.91 -16.58 0.10
CA SER A 358 20.40 -15.88 1.27
C SER A 358 20.49 -14.37 1.08
N PHE A 359 20.40 -13.63 2.18
CA PHE A 359 20.61 -12.17 2.18
C PHE A 359 22.03 -11.79 1.75
N GLN A 360 23.01 -12.63 2.07
CA GLN A 360 24.39 -12.41 1.64
C GLN A 360 24.50 -12.46 0.12
N GLU A 361 23.94 -13.48 -0.54
CA GLU A 361 23.90 -13.58 -1.99
C GLU A 361 23.18 -12.39 -2.63
N LEU A 362 22.05 -11.93 -2.04
CA LEU A 362 21.37 -10.74 -2.52
C LEU A 362 22.32 -9.53 -2.55
N MET A 363 23.10 -9.35 -1.49
CA MET A 363 24.00 -8.20 -1.38
C MET A 363 25.25 -8.29 -2.27
N GLU A 364 25.77 -9.49 -2.49
CA GLU A 364 27.02 -9.74 -3.20
C GLU A 364 26.83 -10.00 -4.71
N GLU A 365 25.76 -10.73 -5.09
CA GLU A 365 25.53 -11.12 -6.49
C GLU A 365 24.73 -10.11 -7.31
N THR A 366 24.00 -9.18 -6.64
CA THR A 366 23.23 -8.19 -7.37
C THR A 366 24.16 -7.10 -7.93
N GLU A 367 24.13 -6.93 -9.25
CA GLU A 367 24.86 -5.85 -9.94
C GLU A 367 24.17 -4.50 -9.72
N TRP A 368 24.28 -3.98 -8.50
CA TRP A 368 23.56 -2.77 -8.04
C TRP A 368 23.73 -1.56 -8.95
N ASP A 369 24.87 -1.43 -9.61
CA ASP A 369 25.19 -0.30 -10.49
C ASP A 369 24.37 -0.28 -11.80
N ARG A 370 23.63 -1.37 -12.08
CA ARG A 370 22.68 -1.47 -13.22
C ARG A 370 21.30 -0.91 -12.91
N TYR A 371 21.07 -0.39 -11.70
CA TYR A 371 19.77 0.06 -11.23
C TYR A 371 19.81 1.51 -10.72
N GLY A 372 18.66 2.17 -10.74
CA GLY A 372 18.55 3.59 -10.46
C GLY A 372 18.59 4.45 -11.72
N VAL A 373 18.31 5.74 -11.58
CA VAL A 373 18.24 6.67 -12.72
C VAL A 373 19.59 6.83 -13.38
N ALA A 374 20.66 6.95 -12.57
CA ALA A 374 22.02 7.15 -13.06
C ALA A 374 22.55 5.99 -13.92
N SER A 375 22.03 4.79 -13.74
CA SER A 375 22.42 3.61 -14.55
C SER A 375 21.93 3.67 -16.01
N GLY A 376 20.98 4.56 -16.32
CA GLY A 376 20.31 4.59 -17.62
C GLY A 376 19.26 3.48 -17.83
N ASN A 377 19.00 2.64 -16.82
CA ASN A 377 18.01 1.56 -16.92
C ASN A 377 16.60 2.15 -17.17
N PRO A 378 15.95 1.82 -18.31
CA PRO A 378 14.65 2.41 -18.68
C PRO A 378 13.55 2.13 -17.66
N LYS A 379 13.58 0.98 -16.97
CA LYS A 379 12.63 0.62 -15.91
C LYS A 379 12.76 1.51 -14.66
N CYS A 380 13.93 2.14 -14.45
CA CYS A 380 14.20 2.98 -13.30
C CYS A 380 13.91 4.47 -13.53
N GLN A 381 13.82 4.92 -14.80
CA GLN A 381 13.80 6.37 -15.15
C GLN A 381 12.64 7.13 -14.52
N ASN A 382 11.47 6.53 -14.40
CA ASN A 382 10.28 7.17 -13.83
C ASN A 382 10.02 6.78 -12.37
N CYS A 383 10.80 5.87 -11.79
CA CYS A 383 10.60 5.43 -10.42
C CYS A 383 10.95 6.52 -9.42
N MET A 384 10.03 6.80 -8.49
CA MET A 384 10.20 7.71 -7.35
C MET A 384 9.67 7.08 -6.05
N VAL A 385 9.63 5.74 -5.97
CA VAL A 385 8.99 5.01 -4.88
C VAL A 385 9.85 5.02 -3.62
N HIS A 386 9.19 5.06 -2.48
CA HIS A 386 9.82 5.14 -1.17
C HIS A 386 10.83 4.01 -0.90
N CYS A 387 10.61 2.79 -1.40
CA CYS A 387 11.51 1.65 -1.14
C CYS A 387 12.96 1.87 -1.59
N GLY A 388 13.19 2.71 -2.60
CA GLY A 388 14.55 3.02 -3.05
C GLY A 388 15.08 4.39 -2.59
N TYR A 389 14.20 5.36 -2.37
CA TYR A 389 14.60 6.75 -2.13
C TYR A 389 14.44 7.20 -0.67
N GLU A 390 13.52 6.63 0.10
CA GLU A 390 13.42 6.89 1.53
C GLU A 390 14.69 6.47 2.29
N PRO A 391 15.28 5.27 2.03
CA PRO A 391 16.56 4.90 2.61
C PRO A 391 17.67 5.90 2.30
N THR A 392 17.72 6.43 1.07
CA THR A 392 18.68 7.48 0.70
C THR A 392 18.47 8.77 1.50
N ALA A 393 17.22 9.21 1.64
CA ALA A 393 16.89 10.42 2.39
C ALA A 393 17.25 10.28 3.88
N VAL A 394 17.00 9.11 4.46
CA VAL A 394 17.39 8.78 5.84
C VAL A 394 18.91 8.75 5.97
N ASP A 395 19.61 8.05 5.07
CA ASP A 395 21.07 7.98 5.09
C ASP A 395 21.69 9.37 4.94
N PHE A 396 21.18 10.21 4.03
CA PHE A 396 21.63 11.59 3.86
C PHE A 396 21.42 12.41 5.15
N THR A 397 20.31 12.26 5.84
CA THR A 397 20.06 12.97 7.13
C THR A 397 21.18 12.74 8.12
N PHE A 398 21.74 11.54 8.18
CA PHE A 398 22.83 11.18 9.11
C PHE A 398 24.22 11.23 8.45
N SER A 399 24.35 11.81 7.25
CA SER A 399 25.65 11.91 6.57
C SER A 399 26.61 12.97 7.14
N GLY A 400 26.14 13.76 8.10
CA GLY A 400 26.90 14.82 8.76
C GLY A 400 26.04 16.05 9.06
N VAL A 401 26.68 17.11 9.52
CA VAL A 401 26.01 18.36 9.95
C VAL A 401 25.10 18.93 8.85
N ARG A 402 25.53 18.85 7.58
CA ARG A 402 24.75 19.35 6.44
C ARG A 402 23.42 18.58 6.26
N GLY A 403 23.43 17.26 6.41
CA GLY A 403 22.22 16.42 6.31
C GLY A 403 21.26 16.70 7.45
N ILE A 404 21.78 16.74 8.70
CA ILE A 404 20.99 17.05 9.89
C ILE A 404 20.34 18.43 9.75
N TRP A 405 21.11 19.44 9.35
CA TRP A 405 20.61 20.81 9.17
C TRP A 405 19.53 20.88 8.07
N ALA A 406 19.74 20.19 6.94
CA ALA A 406 18.76 20.13 5.86
C ALA A 406 17.43 19.52 6.37
N ASN A 407 17.50 18.45 7.16
CA ASN A 407 16.30 17.80 7.74
C ASN A 407 15.58 18.73 8.74
N ILE A 408 16.32 19.38 9.64
CA ILE A 408 15.78 20.37 10.58
C ILE A 408 15.11 21.52 9.82
N LYS A 409 15.76 22.04 8.77
CA LYS A 409 15.21 23.10 7.93
C LYS A 409 13.90 22.67 7.28
N ALA A 410 13.84 21.47 6.70
CA ALA A 410 12.64 20.93 6.08
C ALA A 410 11.50 20.74 7.10
N MET A 411 11.81 20.42 8.37
CA MET A 411 10.82 20.27 9.43
C MET A 411 10.28 21.62 9.97
N LEU A 412 11.15 22.58 10.20
CA LEU A 412 10.83 23.78 10.99
C LEU A 412 10.43 25.00 10.16
N PHE A 413 11.03 25.19 8.99
CA PHE A 413 10.96 26.46 8.26
C PHE A 413 9.93 26.49 7.13
N ASN A 414 8.85 25.70 7.23
CA ASN A 414 7.78 25.70 6.20
C ASN A 414 8.35 25.72 4.76
N ALA A 415 9.36 24.83 4.54
CA ALA A 415 10.11 24.75 3.27
C ALA A 415 9.21 24.53 2.04
N TYR A 416 7.91 24.32 2.28
CA TYR A 416 6.91 24.03 1.28
C TYR A 416 5.99 25.25 0.96
N ALA A 417 6.26 26.43 1.52
CA ALA A 417 5.52 27.62 1.14
C ALA A 417 5.75 27.95 -0.36
N ASN A 418 4.70 27.89 -1.15
CA ASN A 418 4.73 28.17 -2.58
C ASN A 418 3.41 28.84 -3.03
N PRO A 419 3.41 30.19 -3.17
CA PRO A 419 2.21 30.91 -3.62
C PRO A 419 1.73 30.47 -5.02
N ALA A 420 2.65 30.10 -5.92
CA ALA A 420 2.29 29.65 -7.26
C ALA A 420 1.58 28.29 -7.24
N ALA A 421 1.97 27.37 -6.35
CA ALA A 421 1.26 26.12 -6.14
C ALA A 421 -0.12 26.37 -5.54
N GLY A 422 -0.26 27.33 -4.62
CA GLY A 422 -1.57 27.75 -4.10
C GLY A 422 -2.51 28.23 -5.20
N LYS A 423 -2.00 29.04 -6.13
CA LYS A 423 -2.80 29.52 -7.27
C LYS A 423 -3.23 28.35 -8.18
N ARG A 424 -2.33 27.42 -8.48
CA ARG A 424 -2.67 26.22 -9.26
C ARG A 424 -3.72 25.33 -8.57
N LEU A 425 -3.69 25.21 -7.24
CA LEU A 425 -4.74 24.50 -6.49
C LEU A 425 -6.11 25.15 -6.65
N GLU A 426 -6.20 26.47 -6.63
CA GLU A 426 -7.48 27.16 -6.85
C GLU A 426 -7.95 27.03 -8.32
N GLU A 427 -7.05 27.02 -9.26
CA GLU A 427 -7.34 26.77 -10.67
C GLU A 427 -7.84 25.31 -10.88
N GLU A 428 -7.27 24.34 -10.16
CA GLU A 428 -7.73 22.94 -10.18
C GLU A 428 -9.15 22.80 -9.60
N LYS A 429 -9.50 23.50 -8.51
CA LYS A 429 -10.88 23.50 -7.98
C LYS A 429 -11.92 23.93 -8.99
N ALA A 430 -11.54 24.79 -9.95
CA ALA A 430 -12.44 25.28 -10.97
C ALA A 430 -12.67 24.29 -12.12
N LYS A 431 -11.87 23.20 -12.19
CA LYS A 431 -12.03 22.17 -13.21
C LYS A 431 -13.10 21.16 -12.76
N PRO A 432 -13.98 20.72 -13.67
CA PRO A 432 -14.89 19.62 -13.36
C PRO A 432 -14.09 18.31 -13.26
N HIS A 433 -13.73 17.92 -12.06
CA HIS A 433 -13.17 16.60 -11.79
C HIS A 433 -14.32 15.64 -11.48
N GLY A 434 -14.53 14.66 -12.34
CA GLY A 434 -15.30 13.48 -11.95
C GLY A 434 -14.50 12.73 -10.88
N PRO A 435 -15.12 12.29 -9.79
CA PRO A 435 -14.39 11.69 -8.66
C PRO A 435 -13.57 10.45 -9.02
N MET A 436 -13.68 9.97 -10.26
CA MET A 436 -13.06 8.71 -10.70
C MET A 436 -12.45 8.76 -12.10
N GLU A 437 -12.26 9.94 -12.71
CA GLU A 437 -11.74 10.02 -14.09
C GLU A 437 -10.41 9.27 -14.29
N HIS A 438 -9.50 9.37 -13.32
CA HIS A 438 -8.21 8.70 -13.43
C HIS A 438 -8.33 7.16 -13.34
N LEU A 439 -9.32 6.62 -12.63
CA LEU A 439 -9.54 5.18 -12.53
C LEU A 439 -10.29 4.63 -13.76
N VAL A 440 -11.16 5.44 -14.36
CA VAL A 440 -11.75 5.13 -15.66
C VAL A 440 -10.67 5.06 -16.75
N GLN A 441 -9.65 5.91 -16.66
CA GLN A 441 -8.46 5.83 -17.52
C GLN A 441 -7.66 4.53 -17.33
N LEU A 442 -7.75 3.90 -16.14
CA LEU A 442 -7.16 2.58 -15.86
C LEU A 442 -7.96 1.41 -16.46
N GLY A 443 -9.02 1.66 -17.24
CA GLY A 443 -9.79 0.63 -17.89
C GLY A 443 -10.83 -0.05 -17.00
N PHE A 444 -11.24 0.59 -15.90
CA PHE A 444 -12.34 0.12 -15.06
C PHE A 444 -13.64 0.84 -15.39
N ALA A 445 -14.75 0.16 -15.20
CA ALA A 445 -16.09 0.71 -15.26
C ALA A 445 -16.86 0.34 -14.00
N VAL A 446 -17.81 1.17 -13.63
CA VAL A 446 -18.77 0.84 -12.59
C VAL A 446 -20.03 0.32 -13.24
N ASP A 447 -20.32 -0.96 -13.07
CA ASP A 447 -21.60 -1.54 -13.43
C ASP A 447 -22.58 -1.36 -12.28
N VAL A 448 -23.73 -0.75 -12.58
CA VAL A 448 -24.84 -0.62 -11.63
C VAL A 448 -25.81 -1.77 -11.85
N LYS A 449 -25.89 -2.69 -10.89
CA LYS A 449 -26.85 -3.80 -10.93
C LYS A 449 -28.28 -3.32 -10.77
N PRO A 450 -29.28 -4.09 -11.21
CA PRO A 450 -30.69 -3.70 -11.09
C PRO A 450 -31.18 -3.46 -9.65
N ASP A 451 -30.46 -3.96 -8.65
CA ASP A 451 -30.72 -3.76 -7.21
C ASP A 451 -30.07 -2.49 -6.64
N GLY A 452 -29.41 -1.70 -7.50
CA GLY A 452 -28.70 -0.47 -7.11
C GLY A 452 -27.27 -0.69 -6.60
N THR A 453 -26.82 -1.93 -6.45
CA THR A 453 -25.42 -2.20 -6.09
C THR A 453 -24.50 -1.86 -7.26
N ARG A 454 -23.36 -1.23 -6.93
CA ARG A 454 -22.32 -0.86 -7.89
C ARG A 454 -21.20 -1.90 -7.80
N GLU A 455 -20.82 -2.47 -8.94
CA GLU A 455 -19.70 -3.37 -9.07
C GLU A 455 -18.67 -2.77 -10.00
N VAL A 456 -17.42 -2.71 -9.56
CA VAL A 456 -16.31 -2.27 -10.41
C VAL A 456 -15.88 -3.43 -11.28
N VAL A 457 -16.11 -3.32 -12.57
CA VAL A 457 -15.72 -4.32 -13.56
C VAL A 457 -14.59 -3.78 -14.43
N ARG A 458 -13.66 -4.65 -14.77
CA ARG A 458 -12.64 -4.33 -15.76
C ARG A 458 -13.29 -4.31 -17.14
N ARG A 459 -13.15 -3.22 -17.90
CA ARG A 459 -13.48 -3.22 -19.31
C ARG A 459 -12.49 -4.13 -20.03
N GLU A 460 -12.96 -5.23 -20.61
CA GLU A 460 -12.18 -5.93 -21.62
C GLU A 460 -11.93 -4.93 -22.75
N LYS A 461 -10.67 -4.71 -23.12
CA LYS A 461 -10.36 -3.91 -24.30
C LYS A 461 -11.00 -4.63 -25.47
N ASP A 462 -12.00 -4.01 -26.09
CA ASP A 462 -12.50 -4.47 -27.38
C ASP A 462 -11.29 -4.54 -28.33
N GLU A 463 -10.87 -5.75 -28.68
CA GLU A 463 -9.87 -6.01 -29.73
C GLU A 463 -10.38 -5.63 -31.13
N ALA A 464 -11.38 -4.76 -31.25
CA ALA A 464 -11.99 -4.30 -32.47
C ALA A 464 -11.63 -2.85 -32.77
N ALA A 465 -10.35 -2.55 -32.93
CA ALA A 465 -9.87 -1.39 -33.70
C ALA A 465 -8.39 -1.62 -34.04
N ALA A 466 -8.09 -2.55 -34.93
CA ALA A 466 -6.85 -2.59 -35.68
C ALA A 466 -7.07 -1.93 -37.05
#